data_0daa2997980ffd3a08ac6507b16f994c
#
_entry.id   0daa2997980ffd3a08ac6507b16f994c
#
_cell.length_a   1.000
_cell.length_b   1.000
_cell.length_c   1.000
_cell.angle_alpha   90.00
_cell.angle_beta   90.00
_cell.angle_gamma   90.00
#
_symmetry.space_group_name_H-M   'P 1'
#
loop_
_entity.id
_entity.type
_entity.pdbx_description
1 polymer ?
#
loop_
_entity_poly.entity_id
_entity_poly.type
_entity_poly.pdbx_seq_one_letter_code
_entity_poly.pdbx_strand_id
1 'polypeptide(L)'
;MNIRISNISLNTTDTELRKLFVPYGSVDSAKVCRNTLNGRSLKYGQVSMPVLTQGRQAIVSLDKTVLDGKIISVSELPSELY
;
A
#
# COMPACT_ATOMS: atom_id res chain seq x y z
N MET A 1 8.79 8.12 0.25
CA MET A 1 8.87 6.93 1.14
C MET A 1 8.11 5.78 0.52
N ASN A 2 8.53 4.59 0.79
CA ASN A 2 7.83 3.38 0.34
C ASN A 2 7.02 2.81 1.50
N ILE A 3 5.79 2.44 1.21
CA ILE A 3 4.83 1.97 2.20
C ILE A 3 4.37 0.58 1.80
N ARG A 4 4.40 -0.35 2.74
CA ARG A 4 3.91 -1.70 2.51
C ARG A 4 2.53 -1.86 3.13
N ILE A 5 1.62 -2.42 2.35
CA ILE A 5 0.28 -2.76 2.80
C ILE A 5 0.14 -4.28 2.70
N SER A 6 -0.08 -4.95 3.82
CA SER A 6 -0.21 -6.40 3.85
C SER A 6 -1.59 -6.83 4.31
N ASN A 7 -1.87 -8.11 4.14
CA ASN A 7 -3.17 -8.72 4.43
C ASN A 7 -4.30 -8.12 3.60
N ILE A 8 -4.02 -7.75 2.35
CA ILE A 8 -5.05 -7.27 1.45
C ILE A 8 -5.82 -8.44 0.84
N SER A 9 -7.03 -8.15 0.35
CA SER A 9 -7.85 -9.14 -0.34
C SER A 9 -7.22 -9.54 -1.67
N LEU A 10 -7.47 -10.77 -2.10
CA LEU A 10 -7.10 -11.21 -3.44
C LEU A 10 -7.72 -10.35 -4.54
N ASN A 11 -8.81 -9.66 -4.25
CA ASN A 11 -9.52 -8.82 -5.21
C ASN A 11 -9.07 -7.35 -5.20
N THR A 12 -8.23 -6.96 -4.26
CA THR A 12 -7.76 -5.58 -4.19
C THR A 12 -6.87 -5.27 -5.39
N THR A 13 -7.14 -4.15 -6.04
CA THR A 13 -6.43 -3.71 -7.25
C THR A 13 -5.46 -2.57 -6.97
N ASP A 14 -4.56 -2.32 -7.93
CA ASP A 14 -3.64 -1.19 -7.87
C ASP A 14 -4.40 0.13 -7.73
N THR A 15 -5.49 0.28 -8.47
CA THR A 15 -6.33 1.47 -8.44
C THR A 15 -6.94 1.69 -7.06
N GLU A 16 -7.39 0.62 -6.41
CA GLU A 16 -7.95 0.71 -5.07
C GLU A 16 -6.91 1.13 -4.04
N LEU A 17 -5.69 0.60 -4.13
CA LEU A 17 -4.60 1.04 -3.27
C LEU A 17 -4.30 2.52 -3.47
N ARG A 18 -4.23 2.97 -4.71
CA ARG A 18 -3.98 4.38 -5.00
C ARG A 18 -5.07 5.26 -4.40
N LYS A 19 -6.33 4.91 -4.61
CA LYS A 19 -7.46 5.67 -4.08
C LYS A 19 -7.44 5.76 -2.56
N LEU A 20 -6.96 4.72 -1.91
CA LEU A 20 -6.89 4.68 -0.45
C LEU A 20 -5.90 5.72 0.07
N PHE A 21 -4.79 5.95 -0.64
CA PHE A 21 -3.72 6.83 -0.19
C PHE A 21 -3.82 8.26 -0.73
N VAL A 22 -4.48 8.47 -1.85
CA VAL A 22 -4.61 9.80 -2.47
C VAL A 22 -5.16 10.87 -1.52
N PRO A 23 -6.13 10.57 -0.63
CA PRO A 23 -6.61 11.59 0.32
C PRO A 23 -5.55 12.14 1.25
N TYR A 24 -4.43 11.43 1.41
CA TYR A 24 -3.36 11.85 2.33
C TYR A 24 -2.25 12.63 1.64
N GLY A 25 -2.22 12.67 0.32
CA GLY A 25 -1.23 13.44 -0.41
C GLY A 25 -0.88 12.83 -1.76
N SER A 26 0.27 13.25 -2.28
CA SER A 26 0.74 12.79 -3.60
C SER A 26 1.17 11.34 -3.55
N VAL A 27 0.72 10.57 -4.53
CA VAL A 27 1.08 9.16 -4.70
C VAL A 27 1.84 8.99 -6.01
N ASP A 28 3.10 8.59 -5.94
CA ASP A 28 3.91 8.33 -7.14
C ASP A 28 3.51 7.02 -7.80
N SER A 29 3.33 5.97 -6.99
CA SER A 29 2.96 4.67 -7.51
C SER A 29 2.18 3.89 -6.46
N ALA A 30 1.33 3.00 -6.94
CA ALA A 30 0.60 2.07 -6.10
C ALA A 30 0.48 0.76 -6.87
N LYS A 31 0.90 -0.33 -6.27
CA LYS A 31 0.94 -1.61 -6.96
C LYS A 31 0.69 -2.77 -6.01
N VAL A 32 -0.19 -3.68 -6.42
CA VAL A 32 -0.37 -4.97 -5.77
C VAL A 32 0.71 -5.90 -6.27
N CYS A 33 1.43 -6.56 -5.36
CA CYS A 33 2.44 -7.55 -5.74
C CYS A 33 1.75 -8.82 -6.19
N ARG A 34 2.16 -9.34 -7.34
CA ARG A 34 1.54 -10.50 -7.96
C ARG A 34 2.57 -11.56 -8.28
N ASN A 35 2.14 -12.81 -8.26
CA ASN A 35 2.96 -13.92 -8.71
C ASN A 35 3.15 -13.78 -10.23
N THR A 36 4.39 -13.80 -10.68
CA THR A 36 4.71 -13.58 -12.10
C THR A 36 4.28 -14.75 -12.99
N LEU A 37 4.07 -15.93 -12.43
CA LEU A 37 3.70 -17.12 -13.20
C LEU A 37 2.21 -17.20 -13.47
N ASN A 38 1.37 -16.79 -12.52
CA ASN A 38 -0.08 -16.95 -12.67
C ASN A 38 -0.87 -15.64 -12.48
N GLY A 39 -0.20 -14.52 -12.20
CA GLY A 39 -0.83 -13.22 -12.04
C GLY A 39 -1.65 -13.04 -10.76
N ARG A 40 -1.62 -14.00 -9.85
CA ARG A 40 -2.40 -13.93 -8.63
C ARG A 40 -1.77 -12.99 -7.61
N SER A 41 -2.61 -12.26 -6.89
CA SER A 41 -2.16 -11.39 -5.81
C SER A 41 -1.44 -12.20 -4.73
N LEU A 42 -0.32 -11.65 -4.25
CA LEU A 42 0.41 -12.20 -3.11
C LEU A 42 -0.13 -11.63 -1.79
N LYS A 43 -1.26 -10.93 -1.82
CA LYS A 43 -1.96 -10.36 -0.66
C LYS A 43 -1.18 -9.24 0.02
N TYR A 44 -0.27 -8.60 -0.68
CA TYR A 44 0.36 -7.38 -0.21
C TYR A 44 0.65 -6.46 -1.39
N GLY A 45 0.86 -5.20 -1.08
CA GLY A 45 1.16 -4.21 -2.09
C GLY A 45 2.11 -3.16 -1.56
N GLN A 46 2.46 -2.23 -2.42
CA GLN A 46 3.39 -1.17 -2.11
C GLN A 46 2.89 0.12 -2.72
N VAL A 47 3.01 1.20 -1.93
CA VAL A 47 2.67 2.55 -2.36
C VAL A 47 3.88 3.42 -2.12
N SER A 48 4.21 4.27 -3.10
CA SER A 48 5.28 5.25 -2.95
C SER A 48 4.67 6.65 -2.87
N MET A 49 5.02 7.36 -1.81
CA MET A 49 4.61 8.76 -1.60
C MET A 49 5.86 9.61 -1.43
N PRO A 50 6.03 10.68 -2.22
CA PRO A 50 7.27 11.47 -2.17
C PRO A 50 7.40 12.35 -0.94
N VAL A 51 6.29 12.71 -0.30
CA VAL A 51 6.30 13.62 0.86
C VAL A 51 6.21 12.80 2.14
N LEU A 52 7.27 12.82 2.95
CA LEU A 52 7.36 12.01 4.16
C LEU A 52 6.23 12.24 5.16
N THR A 53 5.87 13.50 5.37
CA THR A 53 4.81 13.83 6.33
C THR A 53 3.46 13.26 5.89
N GLN A 54 3.19 13.30 4.59
CA GLN A 54 1.96 12.73 4.04
C GLN A 54 1.95 11.22 4.15
N GLY A 55 3.08 10.58 3.84
CA GLY A 55 3.22 9.13 3.97
C GLY A 55 3.04 8.64 5.39
N ARG A 56 3.64 9.33 6.36
CA ARG A 56 3.50 8.98 7.77
C ARG A 56 2.07 9.15 8.25
N GLN A 57 1.40 10.21 7.81
CA GLN A 57 0.00 10.44 8.15
C GLN A 57 -0.88 9.31 7.61
N ALA A 58 -0.63 8.89 6.37
CA ALA A 58 -1.36 7.79 5.76
C ALA A 58 -1.16 6.49 6.54
N ILE A 59 0.07 6.18 6.94
CA ILE A 59 0.37 4.97 7.71
C ILE A 59 -0.42 4.96 9.03
N VAL A 60 -0.33 6.04 9.78
CA VAL A 60 -1.02 6.13 11.08
C VAL A 60 -2.52 6.01 10.92
N SER A 61 -3.08 6.59 9.87
CA SER A 61 -4.53 6.62 9.66
C SER A 61 -5.07 5.32 9.09
N LEU A 62 -4.29 4.62 8.28
CA LEU A 62 -4.78 3.46 7.53
C LEU A 62 -4.40 2.12 8.15
N ASP A 63 -3.37 2.07 8.98
CA ASP A 63 -2.97 0.82 9.62
C ASP A 63 -4.12 0.28 10.45
N LYS A 64 -4.38 -1.03 10.30
CA LYS A 64 -5.44 -1.75 10.98
C LYS A 64 -6.86 -1.29 10.65
N THR A 65 -7.04 -0.67 9.50
CA THR A 65 -8.36 -0.37 8.97
C THR A 65 -8.83 -1.48 8.05
N VAL A 66 -10.11 -1.47 7.69
CA VAL A 66 -10.69 -2.50 6.82
C VAL A 66 -10.66 -2.04 5.37
N LEU A 67 -10.12 -2.90 4.50
CA LEU A 67 -10.16 -2.71 3.06
C LEU A 67 -10.65 -4.01 2.41
N ASP A 68 -11.72 -3.94 1.63
CA ASP A 68 -12.30 -5.11 0.96
C ASP A 68 -12.54 -6.28 1.92
N GLY A 69 -13.02 -5.99 3.12
CA GLY A 69 -13.33 -7.00 4.13
C GLY A 69 -12.13 -7.53 4.89
N LYS A 70 -10.94 -7.00 4.68
CA LYS A 70 -9.71 -7.43 5.37
C LYS A 70 -9.15 -6.29 6.23
N ILE A 71 -8.69 -6.64 7.41
CA ILE A 71 -7.96 -5.69 8.26
C ILE A 71 -6.53 -5.64 7.76
N ILE A 72 -6.16 -4.52 7.15
CA ILE A 72 -4.85 -4.35 6.53
C ILE A 72 -3.82 -3.88 7.55
N SER A 73 -2.56 -4.21 7.28
CA SER A 73 -1.42 -3.69 8.03
C SER A 73 -0.65 -2.74 7.11
N VAL A 74 -0.38 -1.54 7.60
CA VAL A 74 0.32 -0.50 6.82
C VAL A 74 1.56 -0.10 7.58
N SER A 75 2.70 -0.21 6.93
CA SER A 75 3.99 0.11 7.55
C SER A 75 4.94 0.72 6.54
N GLU A 76 5.94 1.42 7.03
CA GLU A 76 6.99 1.97 6.18
C GLU A 76 7.98 0.87 5.80
N LEU A 77 8.32 0.80 4.51
CA LEU A 77 9.42 -0.03 4.06
C LEU A 77 10.73 0.72 4.26
N PRO A 78 11.76 0.09 4.82
CA PRO A 78 13.05 0.74 4.94
C PRO A 78 13.60 1.14 3.59
N SER A 79 14.26 2.28 3.54
CA SER A 79 15.00 2.68 2.35
C SER A 79 16.12 1.69 2.10
N GLU A 80 16.34 1.38 0.84
CA GLU A 80 17.50 0.61 0.45
C GLU A 80 18.65 1.54 0.24
N LEU A 81 19.69 1.33 0.99
CA LEU A 81 20.84 2.26 1.01
C LEU A 81 22.09 1.65 0.43
N TYR A 82 21.95 0.71 -0.40
CA TYR A 82 23.12 0.01 -0.92
C TYR A 82 23.43 0.39 -2.32
#